data_e814ea5682c7f81bdec50a1aaad6938c
#
_entry.id   e814ea5682c7f81bdec50a1aaad6938c
#
_cell.length_a   1.000
_cell.length_b   1.000
_cell.length_c   1.000
_cell.angle_alpha   90.00
_cell.angle_beta   90.00
_cell.angle_gamma   90.00
#
_symmetry.space_group_name_H-M   'P 1'
#
loop_
_entity.id
_entity.type
_entity.pdbx_description
1 polymer ?
#
loop_
_entity_poly.entity_id
_entity_poly.type
_entity_poly.pdbx_seq_one_letter_code
_entity_poly.pdbx_strand_id
1 'polypeptide(L)'
;MGTMTPAQRRALYESARFARETTYNGPLGPEYTPAGTRLQLWAPTAEQAAVNLYRKGHDSLCIGTLPLQRGPQGVWSIWLPGDQHGHYYTFTVTVDGVARETGDPYARAGGLNGLRSMIVDLARTAPAGWVRDVRPVIPPARRSVWEVSVRDFSQDAASGVRPAWRGKFLAFTQTGTTLHGDGIHPTCLNYLKRLGVGYVQLMPIFDFGSVDEAKPLLRQYNWGYDPTNYNFPEGSYSTDPARGEVRVRECKEMIAALHAAGIGVIMDVVYNHMYRYENVLNNTVPDYFFRQNEDGSLSNGSGCGNEFASERPMARKYMIDSLLYWAQEY
;
A
#
# COMPACT_ATOMS: atom_id res chain seq x y z
N MET A 1 27.33 -6.05 20.53
CA MET A 1 26.31 -5.90 21.60
C MET A 1 25.50 -7.18 21.62
N GLY A 2 25.06 -7.67 22.79
CA GLY A 2 24.22 -8.88 22.84
C GLY A 2 22.82 -8.59 22.32
N THR A 3 22.15 -9.61 21.77
CA THR A 3 20.75 -9.52 21.27
C THR A 3 19.81 -9.09 22.40
N MET A 4 19.05 -8.03 22.17
CA MET A 4 18.04 -7.57 23.14
C MET A 4 16.89 -8.58 23.25
N THR A 5 16.46 -8.84 24.49
CA THR A 5 15.22 -9.61 24.69
C THR A 5 13.99 -8.79 24.30
N PRO A 6 12.83 -9.40 24.01
CA PRO A 6 11.59 -8.67 23.71
C PRO A 6 11.22 -7.67 24.82
N ALA A 7 11.36 -8.05 26.10
CA ALA A 7 11.11 -7.15 27.22
C ALA A 7 12.05 -5.93 27.25
N GLN A 8 13.33 -6.14 26.92
CA GLN A 8 14.30 -5.03 26.82
C GLN A 8 13.97 -4.08 25.67
N ARG A 9 13.55 -4.61 24.51
CA ARG A 9 13.09 -3.77 23.37
C ARG A 9 11.85 -2.99 23.74
N ARG A 10 10.87 -3.63 24.37
CA ARG A 10 9.66 -2.93 24.85
C ARG A 10 10.04 -1.77 25.77
N ALA A 11 10.85 -2.01 26.81
CA ALA A 11 11.28 -0.98 27.73
C ALA A 11 12.03 0.17 27.03
N LEU A 12 12.86 -0.15 26.03
CA LEU A 12 13.53 0.85 25.20
C LEU A 12 12.52 1.72 24.46
N TYR A 13 11.56 1.12 23.75
CA TYR A 13 10.59 1.83 22.90
C TYR A 13 9.55 2.62 23.68
N GLU A 14 9.23 2.21 24.91
CA GLU A 14 8.35 2.94 25.82
C GLU A 14 9.06 4.09 26.55
N SER A 15 10.39 4.19 26.45
CA SER A 15 11.15 5.24 27.12
C SER A 15 10.95 6.61 26.46
N ALA A 16 10.71 7.65 27.27
CA ALA A 16 10.64 9.04 26.80
C ALA A 16 11.96 9.49 26.13
N ARG A 17 13.09 8.90 26.51
CA ARG A 17 14.39 9.17 25.90
C ARG A 17 14.41 8.69 24.44
N PHE A 18 14.03 7.45 24.19
CA PHE A 18 13.98 6.89 22.83
C PHE A 18 13.05 7.73 21.94
N ALA A 19 11.83 8.02 22.40
CA ALA A 19 10.90 8.85 21.67
C ALA A 19 11.49 10.22 21.28
N ARG A 20 12.13 10.91 22.24
CA ARG A 20 12.74 12.22 22.01
C ARG A 20 13.91 12.17 21.02
N GLU A 21 14.75 11.13 21.11
CA GLU A 21 15.98 11.00 20.32
C GLU A 21 15.71 10.46 18.90
N THR A 22 14.59 9.75 18.67
CA THR A 22 14.34 9.03 17.42
C THR A 22 13.08 9.46 16.66
N THR A 23 12.22 10.31 17.26
CA THR A 23 11.06 10.83 16.52
C THR A 23 11.52 11.74 15.39
N TYR A 24 11.12 11.39 14.16
CA TYR A 24 11.46 12.10 12.95
C TYR A 24 10.20 12.61 12.25
N ASN A 25 10.17 13.91 11.94
CA ASN A 25 9.00 14.56 11.33
C ASN A 25 9.17 14.86 9.83
N GLY A 26 10.34 14.54 9.26
CA GLY A 26 10.60 14.75 7.83
C GLY A 26 10.01 13.63 6.95
N PRO A 27 10.23 13.71 5.62
CA PRO A 27 9.77 12.72 4.67
C PRO A 27 10.51 11.38 4.85
N LEU A 28 9.81 10.28 4.57
CA LEU A 28 10.35 8.93 4.52
C LEU A 28 9.91 8.24 3.22
N GLY A 29 10.66 7.21 2.81
CA GLY A 29 10.45 6.52 1.55
C GLY A 29 11.14 7.19 0.37
N PRO A 30 10.65 6.94 -0.87
CA PRO A 30 11.25 7.45 -2.09
C PRO A 30 10.81 8.90 -2.39
N GLU A 31 11.80 9.81 -2.54
CA GLU A 31 11.61 11.13 -3.12
C GLU A 31 12.21 11.11 -4.53
N TYR A 32 11.38 10.91 -5.53
CA TYR A 32 11.78 10.80 -6.92
C TYR A 32 11.86 12.17 -7.61
N THR A 33 12.91 12.33 -8.41
CA THR A 33 13.01 13.35 -9.47
C THR A 33 13.69 12.71 -10.69
N PRO A 34 13.57 13.29 -11.91
CA PRO A 34 14.32 12.79 -13.08
C PRO A 34 15.85 12.87 -12.93
N ALA A 35 16.36 13.73 -12.05
CA ALA A 35 17.79 13.85 -11.77
C ALA A 35 18.32 12.81 -10.77
N GLY A 36 17.43 12.21 -9.98
CA GLY A 36 17.79 11.18 -9.01
C GLY A 36 16.69 10.94 -8.00
N THR A 37 16.85 9.89 -7.22
CA THR A 37 15.92 9.49 -6.16
C THR A 37 16.63 9.46 -4.82
N ARG A 38 16.08 10.12 -3.82
CA ARG A 38 16.47 9.93 -2.43
C ARG A 38 15.61 8.85 -1.83
N LEU A 39 16.23 7.82 -1.25
CA LEU A 39 15.57 6.82 -0.42
C LEU A 39 15.86 7.12 1.03
N GLN A 40 14.82 7.10 1.87
CA GLN A 40 14.91 7.41 3.30
C GLN A 40 14.17 6.35 4.12
N LEU A 41 14.88 5.71 5.05
CA LEU A 41 14.39 4.66 5.90
C LEU A 41 14.57 5.04 7.37
N TRP A 42 13.52 4.96 8.18
CA TRP A 42 13.63 5.10 9.62
C TRP A 42 13.89 3.73 10.26
N ALA A 43 15.09 3.55 10.79
CA ALA A 43 15.53 2.33 11.46
C ALA A 43 16.54 2.66 12.59
N PRO A 44 16.08 3.24 13.70
CA PRO A 44 16.95 3.79 14.75
C PRO A 44 17.80 2.75 15.46
N THR A 45 17.33 1.50 15.53
CA THR A 45 18.04 0.38 16.15
C THR A 45 18.94 -0.40 15.18
N ALA A 46 18.95 -0.03 13.90
CA ALA A 46 19.78 -0.69 12.91
C ALA A 46 21.27 -0.40 13.13
N GLU A 47 22.09 -1.44 12.98
CA GLU A 47 23.53 -1.40 12.98
C GLU A 47 24.05 -1.06 11.58
N GLN A 48 23.36 -1.59 10.55
CA GLN A 48 23.64 -1.38 9.14
C GLN A 48 22.32 -1.36 8.35
N ALA A 49 22.32 -0.58 7.27
CA ALA A 49 21.24 -0.60 6.29
C ALA A 49 21.82 -0.44 4.88
N ALA A 50 21.26 -1.20 3.93
CA ALA A 50 21.63 -1.14 2.51
C ALA A 50 20.38 -1.21 1.65
N VAL A 51 20.45 -0.67 0.43
CA VAL A 51 19.44 -0.85 -0.61
C VAL A 51 19.93 -1.86 -1.64
N ASN A 52 19.08 -2.83 -2.00
CA ASN A 52 19.28 -3.74 -3.10
C ASN A 52 18.43 -3.29 -4.28
N LEU A 53 19.02 -3.20 -5.46
CA LEU A 53 18.34 -2.72 -6.67
C LEU A 53 18.05 -3.87 -7.62
N TYR A 54 16.90 -3.81 -8.31
CA TYR A 54 16.43 -4.82 -9.24
C TYR A 54 15.80 -4.18 -10.47
N ARG A 55 15.87 -4.87 -11.63
CA ARG A 55 15.21 -4.40 -12.86
C ARG A 55 13.73 -4.77 -12.94
N LYS A 56 13.28 -5.79 -12.18
CA LYS A 56 11.89 -6.28 -12.22
C LYS A 56 11.35 -6.46 -10.80
N GLY A 57 10.04 -6.38 -10.68
CA GLY A 57 9.32 -6.57 -9.42
C GLY A 57 9.31 -8.02 -8.91
N HIS A 58 9.78 -8.97 -9.72
CA HIS A 58 9.92 -10.40 -9.39
C HIS A 58 11.02 -11.04 -10.26
N ASP A 59 11.48 -12.24 -9.90
CA ASP A 59 12.34 -13.13 -10.70
C ASP A 59 13.45 -12.42 -11.48
N SER A 60 14.16 -11.52 -10.82
CA SER A 60 15.37 -10.90 -11.37
C SER A 60 16.48 -10.84 -10.35
N LEU A 61 17.72 -10.92 -10.85
CA LEU A 61 18.89 -10.78 -10.00
C LEU A 61 19.00 -9.37 -9.44
N CYS A 62 19.57 -9.26 -8.24
CA CYS A 62 20.02 -7.99 -7.70
C CYS A 62 21.12 -7.43 -8.60
N ILE A 63 20.94 -6.18 -9.05
CA ILE A 63 21.90 -5.51 -9.93
C ILE A 63 22.89 -4.63 -9.15
N GLY A 64 22.69 -4.45 -7.87
CA GLY A 64 23.59 -3.72 -6.98
C GLY A 64 23.04 -3.61 -5.57
N THR A 65 23.95 -3.69 -4.59
CA THR A 65 23.67 -3.43 -3.18
C THR A 65 24.51 -2.23 -2.75
N LEU A 66 23.88 -1.19 -2.23
CA LEU A 66 24.53 0.06 -1.86
C LEU A 66 24.24 0.38 -0.38
N PRO A 67 25.27 0.72 0.42
CA PRO A 67 25.06 1.07 1.82
C PRO A 67 24.33 2.41 1.95
N LEU A 68 23.39 2.48 2.91
CA LEU A 68 22.78 3.74 3.32
C LEU A 68 23.65 4.45 4.36
N GLN A 69 23.58 5.76 4.37
CA GLN A 69 24.23 6.60 5.38
C GLN A 69 23.27 6.86 6.54
N ARG A 70 23.73 6.62 7.76
CA ARG A 70 22.99 6.93 8.97
C ARG A 70 23.01 8.43 9.25
N GLY A 71 21.82 9.01 9.35
CA GLY A 71 21.59 10.39 9.74
C GLY A 71 21.06 10.53 11.17
N PRO A 72 20.61 11.73 11.54
CA PRO A 72 19.98 11.99 12.84
C PRO A 72 18.67 11.24 13.01
N GLN A 73 18.24 11.10 14.26
CA GLN A 73 16.93 10.48 14.67
C GLN A 73 16.72 9.07 14.12
N GLY A 74 17.79 8.36 13.74
CA GLY A 74 17.74 6.99 13.23
C GLY A 74 17.28 6.87 11.78
N VAL A 75 17.30 7.94 11.01
CA VAL A 75 17.03 7.92 9.57
C VAL A 75 18.28 7.50 8.80
N TRP A 76 18.10 6.54 7.89
CA TRP A 76 19.13 6.11 6.94
C TRP A 76 18.74 6.58 5.55
N SER A 77 19.70 7.05 4.77
CA SER A 77 19.40 7.59 3.45
C SER A 77 20.50 7.32 2.42
N ILE A 78 20.10 7.36 1.14
CA ILE A 78 20.99 7.31 0.00
C ILE A 78 20.41 8.18 -1.13
N TRP A 79 21.28 8.77 -1.93
CA TRP A 79 20.93 9.40 -3.19
C TRP A 79 21.35 8.50 -4.36
N LEU A 80 20.38 8.13 -5.20
CA LEU A 80 20.57 7.36 -6.42
C LEU A 80 20.50 8.32 -7.61
N PRO A 81 21.61 8.60 -8.32
CA PRO A 81 21.63 9.58 -9.41
C PRO A 81 20.92 9.05 -10.67
N GLY A 82 20.40 9.96 -11.49
CA GLY A 82 19.70 9.68 -12.74
C GLY A 82 18.26 9.21 -12.58
N ASP A 83 17.55 9.04 -13.69
CA ASP A 83 16.15 8.59 -13.69
C ASP A 83 16.06 7.13 -13.22
N GLN A 84 15.56 6.95 -12.00
CA GLN A 84 15.37 5.64 -11.36
C GLN A 84 13.94 5.10 -11.52
N HIS A 85 13.06 5.81 -12.22
CA HIS A 85 11.70 5.32 -12.45
C HIS A 85 11.71 3.94 -13.11
N GLY A 86 10.91 3.03 -12.58
CA GLY A 86 10.81 1.66 -13.07
C GLY A 86 11.77 0.67 -12.44
N HIS A 87 12.77 1.12 -11.67
CA HIS A 87 13.60 0.22 -10.89
C HIS A 87 12.87 -0.24 -9.63
N TYR A 88 13.14 -1.48 -9.24
CA TYR A 88 12.64 -2.04 -8.00
C TYR A 88 13.75 -2.11 -6.96
N TYR A 89 13.35 -2.11 -5.70
CA TYR A 89 14.32 -2.17 -4.60
C TYR A 89 13.75 -2.85 -3.36
N THR A 90 14.67 -3.29 -2.52
CA THR A 90 14.43 -3.70 -1.14
C THR A 90 15.48 -3.07 -0.25
N PHE A 91 15.23 -3.03 1.05
CA PHE A 91 16.25 -2.73 2.04
C PHE A 91 16.74 -4.01 2.70
N THR A 92 18.04 -4.08 3.00
CA THR A 92 18.61 -5.03 3.95
C THR A 92 18.95 -4.27 5.21
N VAL A 93 18.31 -4.62 6.33
CA VAL A 93 18.49 -3.96 7.63
C VAL A 93 19.04 -4.97 8.64
N THR A 94 20.16 -4.63 9.29
CA THR A 94 20.78 -5.45 10.33
C THR A 94 20.46 -4.90 11.69
N VAL A 95 19.76 -5.69 12.52
CA VAL A 95 19.44 -5.38 13.92
C VAL A 95 19.82 -6.58 14.76
N ASP A 96 20.53 -6.36 15.86
CA ASP A 96 21.05 -7.39 16.78
C ASP A 96 21.85 -8.48 16.03
N GLY A 97 22.65 -8.07 15.04
CA GLY A 97 23.45 -8.97 14.20
C GLY A 97 22.64 -9.79 13.18
N VAL A 98 21.32 -9.63 13.10
CA VAL A 98 20.44 -10.34 12.15
C VAL A 98 20.09 -9.42 10.99
N ALA A 99 20.53 -9.78 9.78
CA ALA A 99 20.16 -9.08 8.54
C ALA A 99 18.81 -9.58 8.02
N ARG A 100 17.89 -8.65 7.70
CA ARG A 100 16.58 -8.94 7.10
C ARG A 100 16.42 -8.12 5.83
N GLU A 101 16.06 -8.80 4.74
CA GLU A 101 15.64 -8.12 3.50
C GLU A 101 14.15 -7.82 3.56
N THR A 102 13.74 -6.61 3.14
CA THR A 102 12.35 -6.14 3.25
C THR A 102 12.04 -5.07 2.21
N GLY A 103 10.77 -4.94 1.84
CA GLY A 103 10.28 -3.77 1.12
C GLY A 103 10.37 -2.50 1.96
N ASP A 104 10.14 -1.37 1.31
CA ASP A 104 10.08 -0.06 1.96
C ASP A 104 8.68 0.17 2.54
N PRO A 105 8.55 0.44 3.85
CA PRO A 105 7.26 0.79 4.46
C PRO A 105 6.53 1.96 3.79
N TYR A 106 7.28 2.88 3.20
CA TYR A 106 6.74 4.07 2.53
C TYR A 106 6.71 3.97 1.00
N ALA A 107 6.91 2.78 0.41
CA ALA A 107 6.80 2.58 -1.03
C ALA A 107 5.44 3.06 -1.58
N ARG A 108 5.44 3.62 -2.79
CA ARG A 108 4.24 4.12 -3.49
C ARG A 108 3.79 3.20 -4.63
N ALA A 109 4.57 2.19 -4.92
CA ALA A 109 4.27 1.11 -5.85
C ALA A 109 5.08 -0.13 -5.48
N GLY A 110 4.60 -1.30 -5.84
CA GLY A 110 5.26 -2.57 -5.56
C GLY A 110 5.16 -3.55 -6.73
N GLY A 111 6.11 -4.47 -6.78
CA GLY A 111 6.07 -5.61 -7.70
C GLY A 111 5.14 -6.71 -7.23
N LEU A 112 5.25 -7.88 -7.85
CA LEU A 112 4.41 -9.04 -7.59
C LEU A 112 4.38 -9.41 -6.10
N ASN A 113 3.18 -9.59 -5.55
CA ASN A 113 2.92 -9.89 -4.14
C ASN A 113 3.51 -8.85 -3.15
N GLY A 114 3.73 -7.62 -3.60
CA GLY A 114 4.27 -6.55 -2.77
C GLY A 114 5.71 -6.77 -2.24
N LEU A 115 6.43 -7.80 -2.75
CA LEU A 115 7.73 -8.21 -2.20
C LEU A 115 8.87 -7.22 -2.46
N ARG A 116 8.79 -6.48 -3.57
CA ARG A 116 9.76 -5.43 -3.92
C ARG A 116 9.06 -4.11 -4.09
N SER A 117 9.58 -3.08 -3.49
CA SER A 117 9.15 -1.72 -3.71
C SER A 117 9.59 -1.22 -5.07
N MET A 118 8.85 -0.32 -5.70
CA MET A 118 9.19 0.28 -6.98
C MET A 118 9.43 1.78 -6.81
N ILE A 119 10.49 2.29 -7.42
CA ILE A 119 10.70 3.73 -7.59
C ILE A 119 9.79 4.19 -8.73
N VAL A 120 8.78 4.99 -8.40
CA VAL A 120 7.74 5.41 -9.34
C VAL A 120 7.68 6.95 -9.43
N ASP A 121 7.66 7.44 -10.65
CA ASP A 121 7.17 8.80 -10.94
C ASP A 121 5.63 8.76 -10.96
N LEU A 122 5.00 9.25 -9.90
CA LEU A 122 3.54 9.25 -9.78
C LEU A 122 2.86 10.08 -10.88
N ALA A 123 3.53 11.09 -11.44
CA ALA A 123 2.98 11.86 -12.54
C ALA A 123 2.82 11.02 -13.82
N ARG A 124 3.72 10.03 -14.05
CA ARG A 124 3.60 9.08 -15.18
C ARG A 124 2.47 8.06 -15.00
N THR A 125 1.90 7.94 -13.81
CA THR A 125 0.76 7.05 -13.53
C THR A 125 -0.58 7.76 -13.64
N ALA A 126 -0.59 9.07 -13.85
CA ALA A 126 -1.81 9.86 -13.98
C ALA A 126 -2.53 9.52 -15.30
N PRO A 127 -3.79 9.07 -15.28
CA PRO A 127 -4.58 8.88 -16.48
C PRO A 127 -4.89 10.22 -17.16
N ALA A 128 -5.31 10.17 -18.43
CA ALA A 128 -5.67 11.37 -19.18
C ALA A 128 -6.75 12.17 -18.44
N GLY A 129 -6.48 13.44 -18.17
CA GLY A 129 -7.40 14.32 -17.46
C GLY A 129 -7.30 14.30 -15.94
N TRP A 130 -6.49 13.43 -15.33
CA TRP A 130 -6.34 13.29 -13.87
C TRP A 130 -6.08 14.61 -13.14
N VAL A 131 -5.23 15.49 -13.69
CA VAL A 131 -4.92 16.80 -13.10
C VAL A 131 -6.16 17.71 -12.98
N ARG A 132 -7.21 17.43 -13.76
CA ARG A 132 -8.49 18.14 -13.76
C ARG A 132 -9.61 17.35 -13.10
N ASP A 133 -9.29 16.18 -12.55
CA ASP A 133 -10.27 15.39 -11.81
C ASP A 133 -10.73 16.16 -10.57
N VAL A 134 -12.03 16.18 -10.36
CA VAL A 134 -12.65 16.88 -9.23
C VAL A 134 -13.59 15.93 -8.52
N ARG A 135 -13.38 15.77 -7.24
CA ARG A 135 -14.27 14.98 -6.37
C ARG A 135 -15.69 15.54 -6.44
N PRO A 136 -16.71 14.70 -6.73
CA PRO A 136 -18.08 15.17 -6.81
C PRO A 136 -18.57 15.73 -5.48
N VAL A 137 -19.26 16.85 -5.52
CA VAL A 137 -19.98 17.40 -4.37
C VAL A 137 -21.35 16.74 -4.28
N ILE A 138 -21.56 15.88 -3.29
CA ILE A 138 -22.81 15.14 -3.12
C ILE A 138 -23.74 15.89 -2.15
N PRO A 139 -24.91 16.36 -2.61
CA PRO A 139 -25.89 17.01 -1.75
C PRO A 139 -26.33 16.10 -0.60
N PRO A 140 -26.61 16.62 0.61
CA PRO A 140 -27.00 15.81 1.76
C PRO A 140 -28.12 14.80 1.49
N ALA A 141 -29.14 15.20 0.74
CA ALA A 141 -30.27 14.35 0.39
C ALA A 141 -29.92 13.16 -0.54
N ARG A 142 -28.74 13.17 -1.16
CA ARG A 142 -28.25 12.11 -2.05
C ARG A 142 -27.08 11.32 -1.47
N ARG A 143 -26.73 11.55 -0.21
CA ARG A 143 -25.65 10.84 0.47
C ARG A 143 -26.08 9.43 0.86
N SER A 144 -26.00 8.53 -0.08
CA SER A 144 -26.10 7.09 0.11
C SER A 144 -24.75 6.44 -0.19
N VAL A 145 -24.44 5.36 0.49
CA VAL A 145 -23.18 4.64 0.35
C VAL A 145 -23.48 3.22 -0.15
N TRP A 146 -22.75 2.78 -1.16
CA TRP A 146 -22.73 1.42 -1.64
C TRP A 146 -21.36 0.82 -1.34
N GLU A 147 -21.30 -0.14 -0.43
CA GLU A 147 -20.06 -0.86 -0.14
C GLU A 147 -19.84 -1.96 -1.17
N VAL A 148 -18.60 -2.11 -1.66
CA VAL A 148 -18.26 -3.07 -2.71
C VAL A 148 -16.81 -3.55 -2.62
N SER A 149 -16.60 -4.85 -2.89
CA SER A 149 -15.29 -5.41 -3.23
C SER A 149 -14.99 -5.15 -4.70
N VAL A 150 -13.77 -4.71 -5.02
CA VAL A 150 -13.33 -4.53 -6.41
C VAL A 150 -13.47 -5.82 -7.21
N ARG A 151 -13.12 -6.96 -6.59
CA ARG A 151 -13.28 -8.28 -7.21
C ARG A 151 -14.74 -8.58 -7.51
N ASP A 152 -15.61 -8.50 -6.52
CA ASP A 152 -17.00 -8.98 -6.62
C ASP A 152 -17.86 -8.06 -7.48
N PHE A 153 -17.45 -6.81 -7.68
CA PHE A 153 -18.13 -5.86 -8.57
C PHE A 153 -18.38 -6.40 -9.97
N SER A 154 -17.47 -7.23 -10.51
CA SER A 154 -17.53 -7.64 -11.90
C SER A 154 -17.04 -9.06 -12.20
N GLN A 155 -16.65 -9.83 -11.18
CA GLN A 155 -16.03 -11.15 -11.36
C GLN A 155 -16.93 -12.15 -12.09
N ASP A 156 -18.24 -12.07 -11.90
CA ASP A 156 -19.20 -12.92 -12.58
C ASP A 156 -19.18 -12.69 -14.11
N ALA A 157 -19.19 -13.76 -14.87
CA ALA A 157 -19.24 -13.70 -16.32
C ALA A 157 -20.50 -13.00 -16.85
N ALA A 158 -21.60 -13.09 -16.12
CA ALA A 158 -22.86 -12.41 -16.42
C ALA A 158 -22.80 -10.89 -16.26
N SER A 159 -21.75 -10.34 -15.63
CA SER A 159 -21.59 -8.89 -15.46
C SER A 159 -21.53 -8.09 -16.77
N GLY A 160 -21.27 -8.74 -17.90
CA GLY A 160 -21.06 -8.07 -19.19
C GLY A 160 -19.70 -7.38 -19.32
N VAL A 161 -18.88 -7.40 -18.25
CA VAL A 161 -17.50 -6.86 -18.30
C VAL A 161 -16.60 -7.79 -19.10
N ARG A 162 -15.73 -7.22 -19.94
CA ARG A 162 -14.77 -8.00 -20.71
C ARG A 162 -13.89 -8.89 -19.82
N PRO A 163 -13.57 -10.13 -20.22
CA PRO A 163 -12.90 -11.11 -19.37
C PRO A 163 -11.61 -10.61 -18.70
N ALA A 164 -10.78 -9.85 -19.44
CA ALA A 164 -9.51 -9.34 -18.93
C ALA A 164 -9.65 -8.29 -17.79
N TRP A 165 -10.84 -7.71 -17.61
CA TRP A 165 -11.10 -6.67 -16.61
C TRP A 165 -11.99 -7.14 -15.45
N ARG A 166 -12.52 -8.35 -15.51
CA ARG A 166 -13.37 -8.90 -14.44
C ARG A 166 -12.59 -9.00 -13.15
N GLY A 167 -13.16 -8.48 -12.09
CA GLY A 167 -12.53 -8.41 -10.76
C GLY A 167 -11.37 -7.42 -10.65
N LYS A 168 -11.22 -6.50 -11.60
CA LYS A 168 -10.10 -5.55 -11.69
C LYS A 168 -10.59 -4.10 -11.56
N PHE A 169 -9.66 -3.18 -11.24
CA PHE A 169 -9.92 -1.74 -11.21
C PHE A 169 -10.57 -1.25 -12.52
N LEU A 170 -10.09 -1.73 -13.66
CA LEU A 170 -10.61 -1.31 -14.98
C LEU A 170 -12.06 -1.71 -15.24
N ALA A 171 -12.64 -2.65 -14.48
CA ALA A 171 -14.07 -2.97 -14.61
C ALA A 171 -14.97 -1.76 -14.34
N PHE A 172 -14.54 -0.86 -13.45
CA PHE A 172 -15.26 0.36 -13.13
C PHE A 172 -15.25 1.41 -14.26
N THR A 173 -14.35 1.27 -15.23
CA THR A 173 -14.26 2.18 -16.37
C THR A 173 -15.13 1.73 -17.56
N GLN A 174 -15.59 0.48 -17.58
CA GLN A 174 -16.38 -0.04 -18.67
C GLN A 174 -17.84 0.40 -18.56
N THR A 175 -18.31 1.11 -19.60
CA THR A 175 -19.69 1.56 -19.72
C THR A 175 -20.52 0.62 -20.61
N GLY A 176 -21.85 0.74 -20.54
CA GLY A 176 -22.76 -0.05 -21.40
C GLY A 176 -22.89 -1.53 -21.01
N THR A 177 -22.38 -1.93 -19.82
CA THR A 177 -22.50 -3.31 -19.37
C THR A 177 -23.93 -3.65 -18.95
N THR A 178 -24.39 -4.84 -19.36
CA THR A 178 -25.71 -5.40 -18.99
C THR A 178 -25.60 -6.88 -18.65
N LEU A 179 -26.57 -7.40 -17.92
CA LEU A 179 -26.61 -8.79 -17.49
C LEU A 179 -26.62 -9.71 -18.72
N HIS A 180 -25.65 -10.60 -18.83
CA HIS A 180 -25.41 -11.45 -19.98
C HIS A 180 -25.35 -10.73 -21.33
N GLY A 181 -25.14 -9.40 -21.33
CA GLY A 181 -25.16 -8.60 -22.57
C GLY A 181 -26.54 -8.41 -23.16
N ASP A 182 -27.61 -8.50 -22.38
CA ASP A 182 -29.01 -8.44 -22.84
C ASP A 182 -29.46 -7.05 -23.31
N GLY A 183 -28.67 -6.01 -23.07
CA GLY A 183 -29.00 -4.63 -23.43
C GLY A 183 -30.09 -3.97 -22.59
N ILE A 184 -30.65 -4.65 -21.58
CA ILE A 184 -31.83 -4.22 -20.82
C ILE A 184 -31.48 -4.01 -19.33
N HIS A 185 -30.79 -4.96 -18.72
CA HIS A 185 -30.50 -4.96 -17.28
C HIS A 185 -29.08 -4.43 -17.00
N PRO A 186 -28.92 -3.14 -16.61
CA PRO A 186 -27.60 -2.56 -16.40
C PRO A 186 -26.86 -3.25 -15.25
N THR A 187 -25.55 -3.42 -15.42
CA THR A 187 -24.65 -3.97 -14.43
C THR A 187 -23.54 -2.96 -14.11
N CYS A 188 -22.74 -3.24 -13.11
CA CYS A 188 -21.53 -2.51 -12.75
C CYS A 188 -21.75 -0.98 -12.67
N LEU A 189 -20.93 -0.16 -13.31
CA LEU A 189 -21.03 1.30 -13.26
C LEU A 189 -22.40 1.81 -13.73
N ASN A 190 -22.98 1.20 -14.76
CA ASN A 190 -24.31 1.61 -15.24
C ASN A 190 -25.41 1.31 -14.21
N TYR A 191 -25.30 0.23 -13.45
CA TYR A 191 -26.21 -0.07 -12.36
C TYR A 191 -26.11 0.97 -11.24
N LEU A 192 -24.89 1.32 -10.81
CA LEU A 192 -24.65 2.34 -9.78
C LEU A 192 -25.25 3.69 -10.19
N LYS A 193 -25.07 4.09 -11.47
CA LYS A 193 -25.67 5.32 -12.02
C LYS A 193 -27.20 5.26 -11.98
N ARG A 194 -27.81 4.13 -12.36
CA ARG A 194 -29.26 3.94 -12.32
C ARG A 194 -29.80 3.95 -10.90
N LEU A 195 -29.08 3.34 -9.95
CA LEU A 195 -29.43 3.30 -8.54
C LEU A 195 -29.33 4.70 -7.91
N GLY A 196 -28.48 5.57 -8.43
CA GLY A 196 -28.34 6.96 -7.98
C GLY A 196 -27.58 7.10 -6.67
N VAL A 197 -26.67 6.18 -6.35
CA VAL A 197 -25.82 6.23 -5.14
C VAL A 197 -24.93 7.47 -5.16
N GLY A 198 -24.72 8.09 -3.99
CA GLY A 198 -23.81 9.21 -3.85
C GLY A 198 -22.35 8.79 -3.73
N TYR A 199 -22.09 7.69 -3.03
CA TYR A 199 -20.74 7.21 -2.77
C TYR A 199 -20.62 5.70 -2.99
N VAL A 200 -19.44 5.30 -3.46
CA VAL A 200 -18.97 3.91 -3.40
C VAL A 200 -17.93 3.82 -2.31
N GLN A 201 -18.14 2.95 -1.32
CA GLN A 201 -17.14 2.57 -0.33
C GLN A 201 -16.45 1.31 -0.83
N LEU A 202 -15.18 1.45 -1.17
CA LEU A 202 -14.35 0.33 -1.58
C LEU A 202 -13.85 -0.39 -0.34
N MET A 203 -14.13 -1.70 -0.21
CA MET A 203 -13.40 -2.56 0.71
C MET A 203 -11.89 -2.39 0.46
N PRO A 204 -11.01 -2.69 1.43
CA PRO A 204 -9.60 -2.29 1.33
C PRO A 204 -8.96 -2.58 -0.02
N ILE A 205 -8.34 -1.55 -0.59
CA ILE A 205 -7.68 -1.59 -1.91
C ILE A 205 -6.16 -1.41 -1.84
N PHE A 206 -5.59 -1.22 -0.64
CA PHE A 206 -4.15 -1.29 -0.46
C PHE A 206 -3.67 -2.75 -0.57
N ASP A 207 -2.37 -2.94 -0.77
CA ASP A 207 -1.75 -4.26 -0.95
C ASP A 207 -1.96 -5.15 0.28
N PHE A 208 -2.56 -6.33 0.08
CA PHE A 208 -2.93 -7.27 1.13
C PHE A 208 -2.35 -8.68 0.89
N GLY A 209 -2.32 -9.51 1.94
CA GLY A 209 -1.82 -10.87 1.90
C GLY A 209 -2.86 -11.90 1.44
N SER A 210 -2.51 -13.17 1.59
CA SER A 210 -3.35 -14.36 1.31
C SER A 210 -3.90 -14.49 -0.12
N VAL A 211 -3.51 -13.60 -1.03
CA VAL A 211 -3.72 -13.72 -2.48
C VAL A 211 -2.37 -13.81 -3.16
N ASP A 212 -2.18 -14.80 -4.03
CA ASP A 212 -1.01 -14.89 -4.89
C ASP A 212 -1.31 -14.19 -6.21
N GLU A 213 -0.74 -13.02 -6.40
CA GLU A 213 -0.96 -12.17 -7.58
C GLU A 213 -0.51 -12.82 -8.89
N ALA A 214 0.35 -13.84 -8.83
CA ALA A 214 0.74 -14.63 -9.99
C ALA A 214 -0.34 -15.60 -10.48
N LYS A 215 -1.39 -15.82 -9.70
CA LYS A 215 -2.45 -16.78 -9.99
C LYS A 215 -3.76 -16.09 -10.35
N PRO A 216 -4.64 -16.76 -11.11
CA PRO A 216 -5.96 -16.21 -11.44
C PRO A 216 -6.77 -15.85 -10.18
N LEU A 217 -7.26 -14.62 -10.11
CA LEU A 217 -8.07 -14.11 -9.00
C LEU A 217 -9.39 -14.90 -8.80
N LEU A 218 -9.91 -15.53 -9.85
CA LEU A 218 -11.16 -16.33 -9.79
C LEU A 218 -11.14 -17.41 -8.71
N ARG A 219 -9.98 -17.99 -8.43
CA ARG A 219 -9.80 -19.07 -7.45
C ARG A 219 -9.34 -18.61 -6.08
N GLN A 220 -9.24 -17.32 -5.88
CA GLN A 220 -8.76 -16.71 -4.65
C GLN A 220 -9.77 -15.68 -4.17
N TYR A 221 -10.01 -15.63 -2.87
CA TYR A 221 -10.94 -14.68 -2.27
C TYR A 221 -10.32 -14.02 -1.06
N ASN A 222 -10.39 -12.69 -1.03
CA ASN A 222 -9.95 -11.88 0.09
C ASN A 222 -10.79 -10.60 0.14
N TRP A 223 -11.15 -10.18 1.31
CA TRP A 223 -11.84 -8.90 1.53
C TRP A 223 -10.87 -7.72 1.66
N GLY A 224 -9.54 -7.98 1.76
CA GLY A 224 -8.52 -6.96 1.87
C GLY A 224 -8.17 -6.56 3.31
N TYR A 225 -8.73 -7.23 4.33
CA TYR A 225 -8.48 -6.90 5.74
C TYR A 225 -7.25 -7.60 6.33
N ASP A 226 -6.28 -7.95 5.51
CA ASP A 226 -4.98 -8.50 5.90
C ASP A 226 -3.82 -7.74 5.23
N PRO A 227 -3.61 -6.45 5.60
CA PRO A 227 -2.68 -5.56 4.94
C PRO A 227 -1.22 -6.03 5.03
N THR A 228 -0.49 -5.91 3.91
CA THR A 228 0.96 -6.13 3.81
C THR A 228 1.71 -4.84 3.53
N ASN A 229 1.19 -3.99 2.66
CA ASN A 229 1.72 -2.67 2.37
C ASN A 229 0.58 -1.64 2.30
N TYR A 230 0.63 -0.62 3.16
CA TYR A 230 -0.46 0.37 3.26
C TYR A 230 -0.43 1.46 2.19
N ASN A 231 0.68 1.64 1.45
CA ASN A 231 0.91 2.86 0.69
C ASN A 231 0.90 2.67 -0.83
N PHE A 232 0.38 1.56 -1.33
CA PHE A 232 0.11 1.36 -2.75
C PHE A 232 -1.03 0.38 -2.99
N PRO A 233 -1.70 0.46 -4.17
CA PRO A 233 -2.85 -0.39 -4.48
C PRO A 233 -2.51 -1.86 -4.61
N GLU A 234 -3.50 -2.71 -4.31
CA GLU A 234 -3.47 -4.16 -4.47
C GLU A 234 -3.21 -4.56 -5.93
N GLY A 235 -2.24 -5.46 -6.13
CA GLY A 235 -1.83 -5.88 -7.45
C GLY A 235 -2.79 -6.85 -8.13
N SER A 236 -3.47 -7.73 -7.37
CA SER A 236 -4.44 -8.66 -7.94
C SER A 236 -5.63 -7.95 -8.59
N TYR A 237 -5.90 -6.69 -8.24
CA TYR A 237 -6.91 -5.84 -8.86
C TYR A 237 -6.42 -5.11 -10.12
N SER A 238 -5.13 -5.20 -10.46
CA SER A 238 -4.58 -4.65 -11.71
C SER A 238 -4.52 -5.70 -12.83
N THR A 239 -4.40 -5.23 -14.07
CA THR A 239 -4.24 -6.13 -15.22
C THR A 239 -2.83 -6.70 -15.34
N ASP A 240 -1.84 -6.06 -14.73
CA ASP A 240 -0.45 -6.51 -14.67
C ASP A 240 0.14 -6.26 -13.27
N PRO A 241 0.01 -7.21 -12.33
CA PRO A 241 0.50 -7.06 -10.97
C PRO A 241 2.03 -7.04 -10.87
N ALA A 242 2.75 -7.52 -11.88
CA ALA A 242 4.21 -7.53 -11.89
C ALA A 242 4.80 -6.13 -12.10
N ARG A 243 4.01 -5.20 -12.65
CA ARG A 243 4.42 -3.82 -12.93
C ARG A 243 3.72 -2.84 -12.00
N GLY A 244 4.47 -2.35 -11.02
CA GLY A 244 3.94 -1.51 -9.95
C GLY A 244 3.22 -0.24 -10.42
N GLU A 245 3.66 0.39 -11.51
CA GLU A 245 2.99 1.57 -12.08
C GLU A 245 1.60 1.27 -12.66
N VAL A 246 1.34 0.01 -13.06
CA VAL A 246 0.05 -0.38 -13.64
C VAL A 246 -1.03 -0.37 -12.57
N ARG A 247 -0.77 -0.96 -11.38
CA ARG A 247 -1.74 -0.95 -10.27
C ARG A 247 -2.10 0.47 -9.81
N VAL A 248 -1.11 1.37 -9.79
CA VAL A 248 -1.33 2.77 -9.42
C VAL A 248 -2.20 3.49 -10.46
N ARG A 249 -1.87 3.35 -11.76
CA ARG A 249 -2.62 3.98 -12.84
C ARG A 249 -4.06 3.47 -12.91
N GLU A 250 -4.27 2.15 -12.89
CA GLU A 250 -5.61 1.57 -13.01
C GLU A 250 -6.51 1.90 -11.82
N CYS A 251 -5.94 2.01 -10.60
CA CYS A 251 -6.67 2.51 -9.44
C CYS A 251 -7.14 3.96 -9.65
N LYS A 252 -6.28 4.84 -10.19
CA LYS A 252 -6.67 6.21 -10.57
C LYS A 252 -7.73 6.25 -11.68
N GLU A 253 -7.63 5.38 -12.68
CA GLU A 253 -8.63 5.26 -13.76
C GLU A 253 -10.00 4.86 -13.19
N MET A 254 -10.05 3.92 -12.24
CA MET A 254 -11.28 3.56 -11.53
C MET A 254 -11.90 4.76 -10.82
N ILE A 255 -11.10 5.48 -10.03
CA ILE A 255 -11.56 6.65 -9.27
C ILE A 255 -12.07 7.74 -10.20
N ALA A 256 -11.31 8.06 -11.27
CA ALA A 256 -11.73 9.05 -12.27
C ALA A 256 -13.06 8.66 -12.96
N ALA A 257 -13.27 7.38 -13.23
CA ALA A 257 -14.52 6.90 -13.82
C ALA A 257 -15.72 7.04 -12.87
N LEU A 258 -15.53 6.78 -11.58
CA LEU A 258 -16.55 7.00 -10.54
C LEU A 258 -16.85 8.50 -10.39
N HIS A 259 -15.82 9.36 -10.31
CA HIS A 259 -15.99 10.82 -10.25
C HIS A 259 -16.71 11.37 -11.49
N ALA A 260 -16.34 10.92 -12.69
CA ALA A 260 -17.02 11.29 -13.94
C ALA A 260 -18.50 10.83 -13.97
N ALA A 261 -18.84 9.78 -13.24
CA ALA A 261 -20.22 9.32 -13.06
C ALA A 261 -20.98 10.11 -11.97
N GLY A 262 -20.35 11.09 -11.32
CA GLY A 262 -20.92 11.85 -10.20
C GLY A 262 -20.98 11.07 -8.88
N ILE A 263 -20.15 10.05 -8.72
CA ILE A 263 -20.08 9.16 -7.55
C ILE A 263 -18.78 9.43 -6.78
N GLY A 264 -18.89 9.79 -5.51
CA GLY A 264 -17.74 9.94 -4.63
C GLY A 264 -17.16 8.57 -4.22
N VAL A 265 -15.88 8.55 -3.89
CA VAL A 265 -15.18 7.33 -3.46
C VAL A 265 -14.82 7.44 -1.98
N ILE A 266 -15.09 6.39 -1.23
CA ILE A 266 -14.65 6.19 0.14
C ILE A 266 -13.72 4.97 0.15
N MET A 267 -12.52 5.14 0.66
CA MET A 267 -11.58 4.04 0.85
C MET A 267 -11.69 3.52 2.29
N ASP A 268 -11.99 2.24 2.43
CA ASP A 268 -11.90 1.55 3.70
C ASP A 268 -10.43 1.27 4.04
N VAL A 269 -10.01 1.62 5.26
CA VAL A 269 -8.63 1.47 5.72
C VAL A 269 -8.56 0.80 7.08
N VAL A 270 -7.59 -0.10 7.26
CA VAL A 270 -7.40 -0.94 8.44
C VAL A 270 -5.97 -0.78 8.94
N TYR A 271 -5.79 0.02 10.00
CA TYR A 271 -4.47 0.25 10.61
C TYR A 271 -4.33 -0.41 12.00
N ASN A 272 -5.21 -1.32 12.36
CA ASN A 272 -5.16 -1.98 13.67
C ASN A 272 -4.21 -3.18 13.72
N HIS A 273 -3.85 -3.79 12.56
CA HIS A 273 -2.96 -4.93 12.46
C HIS A 273 -2.31 -5.03 11.07
N MET A 274 -1.35 -5.93 10.91
CA MET A 274 -0.83 -6.37 9.61
C MET A 274 -1.00 -7.88 9.44
N TYR A 275 -1.00 -8.36 8.19
CA TYR A 275 -1.26 -9.76 7.85
C TYR A 275 -0.32 -10.74 8.58
N ARG A 276 0.95 -10.40 8.68
CA ARG A 276 1.97 -11.25 9.34
C ARG A 276 2.85 -10.41 10.24
N TYR A 277 3.49 -11.08 11.20
CA TYR A 277 4.51 -10.46 12.03
C TYR A 277 5.77 -10.10 11.24
N GLU A 278 6.19 -11.01 10.33
CA GLU A 278 7.27 -10.75 9.38
C GLU A 278 6.76 -9.87 8.24
N ASN A 279 6.78 -8.57 8.43
CA ASN A 279 6.30 -7.56 7.50
C ASN A 279 7.32 -6.42 7.35
N VAL A 280 7.06 -5.51 6.43
CA VAL A 280 7.96 -4.39 6.12
C VAL A 280 8.30 -3.51 7.32
N LEU A 281 7.38 -3.32 8.25
CA LEU A 281 7.61 -2.52 9.46
C LEU A 281 8.47 -3.26 10.48
N ASN A 282 8.13 -4.54 10.75
CA ASN A 282 8.84 -5.32 11.76
C ASN A 282 10.23 -5.75 11.31
N ASN A 283 10.42 -5.99 10.01
CA ASN A 283 11.74 -6.28 9.45
C ASN A 283 12.67 -5.06 9.48
N THR A 284 12.09 -3.85 9.50
CA THR A 284 12.84 -2.58 9.56
C THR A 284 13.18 -2.20 11.00
N VAL A 285 12.19 -2.21 11.91
CA VAL A 285 12.37 -1.90 13.33
C VAL A 285 11.63 -2.95 14.15
N PRO A 286 12.29 -4.07 14.46
CA PRO A 286 11.66 -5.18 15.16
C PRO A 286 10.93 -4.75 16.42
N ASP A 287 9.67 -5.18 16.56
CA ASP A 287 8.79 -4.96 17.72
C ASP A 287 8.35 -3.50 17.97
N TYR A 288 8.80 -2.52 17.18
CA TYR A 288 8.44 -1.13 17.44
C TYR A 288 6.99 -0.82 17.05
N PHE A 289 6.53 -1.31 15.93
CA PHE A 289 5.21 -0.96 15.40
C PHE A 289 4.07 -1.77 16.00
N PHE A 290 4.40 -2.83 16.74
CA PHE A 290 3.41 -3.74 17.33
C PHE A 290 3.44 -3.66 18.85
N ARG A 291 2.23 -3.66 19.45
CA ARG A 291 2.06 -3.65 20.92
C ARG A 291 2.42 -5.00 21.50
N GLN A 292 3.09 -4.99 22.62
CA GLN A 292 3.54 -6.18 23.31
C GLN A 292 2.97 -6.26 24.72
N ASN A 293 2.66 -7.47 25.18
CA ASN A 293 2.35 -7.80 26.54
C ASN A 293 3.61 -7.72 27.45
N GLU A 294 3.45 -7.85 28.74
CA GLU A 294 4.57 -7.75 29.70
C GLU A 294 5.64 -8.84 29.49
N ASP A 295 5.24 -10.02 29.05
CA ASP A 295 6.13 -11.16 28.74
C ASP A 295 6.83 -11.01 27.39
N GLY A 296 6.54 -9.95 26.60
CA GLY A 296 7.08 -9.70 25.28
C GLY A 296 6.33 -10.38 24.13
N SER A 297 5.27 -11.14 24.42
CA SER A 297 4.38 -11.66 23.38
C SER A 297 3.58 -10.51 22.72
N LEU A 298 3.12 -10.71 21.49
CA LEU A 298 2.30 -9.70 20.80
C LEU A 298 0.94 -9.56 21.48
N SER A 299 0.50 -8.32 21.66
CA SER A 299 -0.90 -8.02 21.98
C SER A 299 -1.80 -8.42 20.81
N ASN A 300 -2.95 -8.98 21.12
CA ASN A 300 -3.93 -9.44 20.13
C ASN A 300 -5.34 -8.91 20.44
N GLY A 301 -5.43 -7.65 20.86
CA GLY A 301 -6.73 -7.01 21.15
C GLY A 301 -7.61 -6.88 19.92
N SER A 302 -7.02 -6.85 18.73
CA SER A 302 -7.75 -6.87 17.45
C SER A 302 -8.32 -8.25 17.06
N GLY A 303 -7.83 -9.35 17.68
CA GLY A 303 -8.15 -10.72 17.27
C GLY A 303 -7.45 -11.20 15.99
N CYS A 304 -6.54 -10.38 15.41
CA CYS A 304 -5.86 -10.64 14.13
C CYS A 304 -4.40 -11.12 14.30
N GLY A 305 -3.97 -11.48 15.51
CA GLY A 305 -2.63 -12.01 15.79
C GLY A 305 -1.58 -10.97 16.14
N ASN A 306 -1.81 -9.70 15.85
CA ASN A 306 -0.97 -8.57 16.24
C ASN A 306 -1.82 -7.29 16.38
N GLU A 307 -1.24 -6.27 17.02
CA GLU A 307 -1.93 -5.01 17.25
C GLU A 307 -0.96 -3.85 17.08
N PHE A 308 -1.36 -2.87 16.27
CA PHE A 308 -0.52 -1.72 15.95
C PHE A 308 -0.36 -0.80 17.17
N ALA A 309 0.88 -0.44 17.52
CA ALA A 309 1.21 0.41 18.66
C ALA A 309 1.01 1.90 18.30
N SER A 310 -0.24 2.31 18.05
CA SER A 310 -0.61 3.65 17.57
C SER A 310 -0.26 4.78 18.56
N GLU A 311 0.02 4.46 19.82
CA GLU A 311 0.51 5.38 20.84
C GLU A 311 1.97 5.81 20.60
N ARG A 312 2.78 5.02 19.87
CA ARG A 312 4.18 5.33 19.58
C ARG A 312 4.30 6.39 18.48
N PRO A 313 5.16 7.40 18.64
CA PRO A 313 5.21 8.55 17.71
C PRO A 313 5.38 8.19 16.24
N MET A 314 6.31 7.28 15.92
CA MET A 314 6.58 6.91 14.51
C MET A 314 5.53 5.95 13.95
N ALA A 315 4.85 5.16 14.78
CA ALA A 315 3.70 4.36 14.37
C ALA A 315 2.52 5.27 14.00
N ARG A 316 2.23 6.27 14.85
CA ARG A 316 1.22 7.30 14.56
C ARG A 316 1.55 8.10 13.31
N LYS A 317 2.83 8.55 13.18
CA LYS A 317 3.28 9.23 11.96
C LYS A 317 3.02 8.39 10.72
N TYR A 318 3.37 7.10 10.74
CA TYR A 318 3.16 6.20 9.61
C TYR A 318 1.69 6.13 9.17
N MET A 319 0.77 6.00 10.13
CA MET A 319 -0.67 5.98 9.87
C MET A 319 -1.15 7.31 9.25
N ILE A 320 -0.73 8.44 9.84
CA ILE A 320 -1.12 9.78 9.35
C ILE A 320 -0.55 10.02 7.96
N ASP A 321 0.73 9.73 7.73
CA ASP A 321 1.38 9.90 6.42
C ASP A 321 0.70 9.05 5.34
N SER A 322 0.29 7.82 5.68
CA SER A 322 -0.45 6.95 4.79
C SER A 322 -1.83 7.53 4.43
N LEU A 323 -2.60 7.97 5.42
CA LEU A 323 -3.91 8.61 5.19
C LEU A 323 -3.79 9.86 4.32
N LEU A 324 -2.82 10.73 4.63
CA LEU A 324 -2.57 11.95 3.85
C LEU A 324 -2.17 11.62 2.42
N TYR A 325 -1.33 10.61 2.22
CA TYR A 325 -0.93 10.17 0.88
C TYR A 325 -2.14 9.73 0.04
N TRP A 326 -2.98 8.83 0.57
CA TRP A 326 -4.18 8.39 -0.14
C TRP A 326 -5.13 9.54 -0.44
N ALA A 327 -5.31 10.46 0.51
CA ALA A 327 -6.18 11.60 0.32
C ALA A 327 -5.67 12.63 -0.69
N GLN A 328 -4.35 12.70 -0.91
CA GLN A 328 -3.73 13.67 -1.82
C GLN A 328 -3.51 13.10 -3.22
N GLU A 329 -3.16 11.80 -3.31
CA GLU A 329 -2.78 11.18 -4.57
C GLU A 329 -3.97 10.57 -5.31
N TYR A 330 -5.00 10.15 -4.55
CA TYR A 330 -6.21 9.50 -5.07
C TYR A 330 -7.48 10.22 -4.60
#